data_35ec9f30aaf1560785b6abc1c0b9b558
#
_entry.id   35ec9f30aaf1560785b6abc1c0b9b558
#
_cell.length_a   1.000
_cell.length_b   1.000
_cell.length_c   1.000
_cell.angle_alpha   90.00
_cell.angle_beta   90.00
_cell.angle_gamma   90.00
#
_symmetry.space_group_name_H-M   'P 1'
#
loop_
_entity.id
_entity.type
_entity.pdbx_description
1 polymer ?
#
loop_
_entity_poly.entity_id
_entity_poly.type
_entity_poly.pdbx_seq_one_letter_code
_entity_poly.pdbx_strand_id
1 'polypeptide(L)'
;MSVFTHLSLSPINIAAVLCLTKAYNTAYAKGEQMINETMFARGAESSIIREIFSYGLERKAQIGAENVFDFSLGNPSVPAPAAVAESIKKALELPSDQLHGYTPAPGLPQCRVAVAESLNRRFGTSYEGKDVFMTVGAAASLTCTLNAVTNPGDEVIVIAPYFPEYRVWIEKAGCTCVEAPADEGTFQLSVGNVLKAITDKTAAVIIDSPNNPTGAVYTRDTLMRLANVLREVNAKRDPENPIMLISDEPYREIVYGAEVPWVPSIYENTVVCYSYSKSLSLPGERVGWILVPNTNPQAARLMPAVAGAARTLGFVCAPALFQRVIIDCIDEPSDVEAYARNRTALTDALAEYGYTYVEPDGAFYLWVKALEPDANAFCERAKKYELLAVPSDSFGMPGWFRLGYCVSYETIINSLPAWKQLADEYR
;
A
#
# COMPACT_ATOMS: atom_id res chain seq x y z
N MET A 1 -32.81 -57.31 11.62
CA MET A 1 -32.82 -57.59 10.16
C MET A 1 -32.03 -56.49 9.49
N SER A 2 -30.93 -56.88 8.90
CA SER A 2 -29.87 -56.07 8.31
C SER A 2 -30.31 -55.54 6.94
N VAL A 3 -30.05 -54.29 6.66
CA VAL A 3 -30.00 -53.74 5.29
C VAL A 3 -28.66 -53.05 5.13
N PHE A 4 -27.68 -53.82 4.69
CA PHE A 4 -26.47 -53.27 4.07
C PHE A 4 -26.71 -53.22 2.56
N THR A 5 -26.94 -52.07 2.00
CA THR A 5 -26.94 -51.86 0.56
C THR A 5 -25.50 -51.55 0.10
N HIS A 6 -25.02 -52.37 -0.81
CA HIS A 6 -23.71 -52.27 -1.49
C HIS A 6 -23.57 -50.93 -2.21
N LEU A 7 -22.61 -50.11 -1.78
CA LEU A 7 -22.00 -49.10 -2.62
C LEU A 7 -20.98 -49.78 -3.54
N SER A 8 -21.31 -49.92 -4.81
CA SER A 8 -20.38 -50.33 -5.84
C SER A 8 -19.39 -49.19 -6.11
N LEU A 9 -18.20 -49.33 -5.59
CA LEU A 9 -17.06 -48.50 -6.03
C LEU A 9 -16.79 -48.86 -7.50
N SER A 10 -16.94 -47.89 -8.39
CA SER A 10 -16.51 -48.02 -9.78
C SER A 10 -15.01 -48.37 -9.80
N PRO A 11 -14.55 -49.26 -10.67
CA PRO A 11 -13.14 -49.65 -10.73
C PRO A 11 -12.30 -48.38 -11.04
N ILE A 12 -11.47 -47.99 -10.09
CA ILE A 12 -10.46 -46.96 -10.30
C ILE A 12 -9.67 -47.38 -11.56
N ASN A 13 -9.68 -46.51 -12.55
CA ASN A 13 -8.98 -46.80 -13.80
C ASN A 13 -7.47 -46.86 -13.53
N ILE A 14 -6.97 -48.07 -13.29
CA ILE A 14 -5.57 -48.37 -12.95
C ILE A 14 -4.64 -47.79 -14.02
N ALA A 15 -5.08 -47.72 -15.28
CA ALA A 15 -4.31 -47.10 -16.35
C ALA A 15 -4.15 -45.58 -16.18
N ALA A 16 -5.19 -44.90 -15.65
CA ALA A 16 -5.10 -43.46 -15.35
C ALA A 16 -4.17 -43.18 -14.16
N VAL A 17 -4.24 -44.04 -13.12
CA VAL A 17 -3.33 -43.95 -11.97
C VAL A 17 -1.89 -44.25 -12.38
N LEU A 18 -1.65 -45.24 -13.22
CA LEU A 18 -0.33 -45.56 -13.75
C LEU A 18 0.19 -44.47 -14.70
N CYS A 19 -0.68 -43.82 -15.45
CA CYS A 19 -0.30 -42.69 -16.31
C CYS A 19 0.08 -41.45 -15.48
N LEU A 20 -0.67 -41.16 -14.40
CA LEU A 20 -0.38 -40.09 -13.46
C LEU A 20 0.90 -40.37 -12.66
N THR A 21 1.12 -41.62 -12.21
CA THR A 21 2.37 -42.01 -11.53
C THR A 21 3.57 -41.97 -12.46
N LYS A 22 3.38 -42.32 -13.75
CA LYS A 22 4.45 -42.25 -14.74
C LYS A 22 4.79 -40.82 -15.12
N ALA A 23 3.78 -39.94 -15.25
CA ALA A 23 3.98 -38.50 -15.44
C ALA A 23 4.65 -37.86 -14.21
N TYR A 24 4.22 -38.23 -12.99
CA TYR A 24 4.82 -37.80 -11.74
C TYR A 24 6.30 -38.22 -11.65
N ASN A 25 6.61 -39.50 -11.91
CA ASN A 25 7.99 -40.01 -11.86
C ASN A 25 8.86 -39.44 -12.99
N THR A 26 8.28 -39.04 -14.14
CA THR A 26 9.03 -38.43 -15.24
C THR A 26 9.34 -36.94 -14.96
N ALA A 27 8.43 -36.23 -14.30
CA ALA A 27 8.67 -34.86 -13.82
C ALA A 27 9.75 -34.85 -12.73
N TYR A 28 9.66 -35.82 -11.78
CA TYR A 28 10.66 -35.98 -10.72
C TYR A 28 12.05 -36.36 -11.26
N ALA A 29 12.12 -37.18 -12.31
CA ALA A 29 13.37 -37.58 -12.96
C ALA A 29 14.01 -36.47 -13.81
N LYS A 30 13.24 -35.42 -14.18
CA LYS A 30 13.75 -34.25 -14.91
C LYS A 30 14.23 -33.13 -13.98
N GLY A 31 14.15 -33.28 -12.66
CA GLY A 31 14.49 -32.23 -11.70
C GLY A 31 13.55 -31.03 -11.76
N GLU A 32 12.34 -31.17 -12.35
CA GLU A 32 11.32 -30.12 -12.34
C GLU A 32 10.77 -30.01 -10.91
N GLN A 33 11.04 -28.90 -10.27
CA GLN A 33 10.53 -28.61 -8.93
C GLN A 33 9.01 -28.38 -9.04
N MET A 34 8.24 -29.08 -8.18
CA MET A 34 6.78 -28.96 -8.15
C MET A 34 6.30 -27.67 -7.48
N ILE A 35 7.20 -27.02 -6.74
CA ILE A 35 6.94 -25.77 -6.02
C ILE A 35 7.48 -24.61 -6.86
N ASN A 36 6.72 -23.52 -6.94
CA ASN A 36 7.20 -22.29 -7.54
C ASN A 36 8.26 -21.65 -6.64
N GLU A 37 9.53 -21.78 -6.99
CA GLU A 37 10.66 -21.31 -6.19
C GLU A 37 10.63 -19.80 -5.94
N THR A 38 10.14 -19.00 -6.89
CA THR A 38 9.97 -17.56 -6.67
C THR A 38 8.95 -17.29 -5.56
N MET A 39 7.84 -18.04 -5.53
CA MET A 39 6.84 -17.89 -4.48
C MET A 39 7.34 -18.46 -3.15
N PHE A 40 8.11 -19.55 -3.19
CA PHE A 40 8.76 -20.10 -2.00
C PHE A 40 9.74 -19.08 -1.38
N ALA A 41 10.65 -18.50 -2.19
CA ALA A 41 11.60 -17.49 -1.73
C ALA A 41 10.86 -16.28 -1.12
N ARG A 42 9.85 -15.73 -1.81
CA ARG A 42 9.04 -14.60 -1.31
C ARG A 42 8.23 -14.93 -0.04
N GLY A 43 7.92 -16.19 0.21
CA GLY A 43 7.25 -16.63 1.43
C GLY A 43 8.21 -16.98 2.57
N ALA A 44 9.39 -17.50 2.23
CA ALA A 44 10.44 -17.84 3.19
C ALA A 44 11.21 -16.60 3.66
N GLU A 45 11.42 -15.63 2.75
CA GLU A 45 11.98 -14.32 3.08
C GLU A 45 10.85 -13.39 3.48
N SER A 46 10.59 -13.26 4.77
CA SER A 46 9.63 -12.26 5.24
C SER A 46 10.18 -10.86 4.97
N SER A 47 9.28 -9.87 4.71
CA SER A 47 9.75 -8.48 4.61
C SER A 47 10.34 -8.06 5.96
N ILE A 48 11.40 -7.25 5.93
CA ILE A 48 12.07 -6.73 7.14
C ILE A 48 11.07 -6.09 8.11
N ILE A 49 10.02 -5.44 7.60
CA ILE A 49 8.93 -4.86 8.41
C ILE A 49 8.23 -5.95 9.22
N ARG A 50 7.92 -7.10 8.60
CA ARG A 50 7.23 -8.22 9.27
C ARG A 50 8.15 -8.95 10.24
N GLU A 51 9.43 -9.08 9.93
CA GLU A 51 10.42 -9.69 10.83
C GLU A 51 10.55 -8.88 12.12
N ILE A 52 10.71 -7.55 11.99
CA ILE A 52 10.80 -6.66 13.14
C ILE A 52 9.50 -6.68 13.95
N PHE A 53 8.35 -6.68 13.28
CA PHE A 53 7.05 -6.76 13.94
C PHE A 53 6.89 -8.09 14.73
N SER A 54 7.26 -9.23 14.11
CA SER A 54 7.22 -10.54 14.78
C SER A 54 8.16 -10.57 15.97
N TYR A 55 9.40 -10.08 15.81
CA TYR A 55 10.33 -9.90 16.93
C TYR A 55 9.74 -9.05 18.05
N GLY A 56 9.08 -7.95 17.69
CA GLY A 56 8.40 -7.06 18.64
C GLY A 56 7.30 -7.76 19.45
N LEU A 57 6.50 -8.61 18.79
CA LEU A 57 5.45 -9.39 19.48
C LEU A 57 6.07 -10.38 20.48
N GLU A 58 7.12 -11.11 20.09
CA GLU A 58 7.82 -12.02 20.98
C GLU A 58 8.45 -11.28 22.17
N ARG A 59 9.09 -10.14 21.90
CA ARG A 59 9.74 -9.34 22.93
C ARG A 59 8.74 -8.75 23.93
N LYS A 60 7.60 -8.22 23.44
CA LYS A 60 6.49 -7.77 24.30
C LYS A 60 5.94 -8.86 25.21
N ALA A 61 5.89 -10.10 24.74
CA ALA A 61 5.48 -11.25 25.54
C ALA A 61 6.49 -11.61 26.64
N GLN A 62 7.78 -11.31 26.46
CA GLN A 62 8.86 -11.63 27.40
C GLN A 62 9.00 -10.57 28.50
N ILE A 63 8.92 -9.30 28.16
CA ILE A 63 9.26 -8.19 29.10
C ILE A 63 8.12 -7.20 29.38
N GLY A 64 6.93 -7.42 28.81
CA GLY A 64 5.81 -6.50 28.88
C GLY A 64 5.77 -5.54 27.68
N ALA A 65 4.55 -5.26 27.19
CA ALA A 65 4.34 -4.44 26.02
C ALA A 65 4.77 -2.98 26.21
N GLU A 66 4.68 -2.47 27.43
CA GLU A 66 5.06 -1.12 27.86
C GLU A 66 6.57 -0.86 27.80
N ASN A 67 7.37 -1.92 27.74
CA ASN A 67 8.83 -1.86 27.73
C ASN A 67 9.43 -2.04 26.32
N VAL A 68 8.60 -2.19 25.28
CA VAL A 68 9.04 -2.36 23.90
C VAL A 68 8.50 -1.24 23.02
N PHE A 69 9.39 -0.45 22.45
CA PHE A 69 9.07 0.73 21.64
C PHE A 69 9.05 0.36 20.15
N ASP A 70 7.92 -0.15 19.69
CA ASP A 70 7.77 -0.72 18.35
C ASP A 70 7.24 0.32 17.36
N PHE A 71 8.14 0.87 16.53
CA PHE A 71 7.86 1.82 15.47
C PHE A 71 7.85 1.16 14.06
N SER A 72 7.82 -0.17 14.00
CA SER A 72 7.99 -0.89 12.74
C SER A 72 6.76 -0.85 11.83
N LEU A 73 5.54 -0.91 12.41
CA LEU A 73 4.31 -1.09 11.68
C LEU A 73 3.50 0.21 11.54
N GLY A 74 2.98 0.45 10.34
CA GLY A 74 2.05 1.55 10.07
C GLY A 74 0.59 1.17 10.39
N ASN A 75 0.31 0.75 11.62
CA ASN A 75 -1.03 0.44 12.06
C ASN A 75 -1.60 1.64 12.83
N PRO A 76 -2.75 2.24 12.41
CA PRO A 76 -3.36 3.35 13.12
C PRO A 76 -3.54 3.08 14.61
N SER A 77 -3.08 3.99 15.46
CA SER A 77 -3.27 3.93 16.91
C SER A 77 -4.53 4.67 17.39
N VAL A 78 -5.09 5.52 16.54
CA VAL A 78 -6.35 6.19 16.84
C VAL A 78 -7.53 5.25 16.55
N PRO A 79 -8.60 5.29 17.37
CA PRO A 79 -9.79 4.47 17.13
C PRO A 79 -10.48 4.88 15.84
N ALA A 80 -11.23 3.93 15.24
CA ALA A 80 -12.15 4.28 14.16
C ALA A 80 -13.21 5.29 14.68
N PRO A 81 -13.69 6.20 13.81
CA PRO A 81 -14.77 7.12 14.17
C PRO A 81 -15.98 6.39 14.74
N ALA A 82 -16.66 7.00 15.72
CA ALA A 82 -17.83 6.39 16.38
C ALA A 82 -18.95 6.02 15.38
N ALA A 83 -19.08 6.79 14.31
CA ALA A 83 -20.01 6.53 13.21
C ALA A 83 -19.83 5.15 12.60
N VAL A 84 -18.63 4.59 12.59
CA VAL A 84 -18.34 3.23 12.07
C VAL A 84 -19.10 2.19 12.89
N ALA A 85 -19.04 2.25 14.22
CA ALA A 85 -19.74 1.31 15.09
C ALA A 85 -21.27 1.43 14.94
N GLU A 86 -21.79 2.65 14.80
CA GLU A 86 -23.22 2.89 14.59
C GLU A 86 -23.67 2.37 13.22
N SER A 87 -22.89 2.60 12.17
CA SER A 87 -23.20 2.08 10.83
C SER A 87 -23.18 0.54 10.80
N ILE A 88 -22.23 -0.09 11.51
CA ILE A 88 -22.22 -1.57 11.65
C ILE A 88 -23.51 -2.06 12.31
N LYS A 89 -23.93 -1.45 13.44
CA LYS A 89 -25.17 -1.82 14.12
C LYS A 89 -26.40 -1.70 13.22
N LYS A 90 -26.50 -0.58 12.50
CA LYS A 90 -27.55 -0.34 11.50
C LYS A 90 -27.53 -1.39 10.38
N ALA A 91 -26.35 -1.76 9.88
CA ALA A 91 -26.21 -2.76 8.83
C ALA A 91 -26.66 -4.16 9.30
N LEU A 92 -26.48 -4.50 10.59
CA LEU A 92 -26.90 -5.79 11.15
C LEU A 92 -28.45 -5.94 11.21
N GLU A 93 -29.21 -4.86 11.06
CA GLU A 93 -30.68 -4.90 10.96
C GLU A 93 -31.18 -5.36 9.59
N LEU A 94 -30.28 -5.41 8.59
CA LEU A 94 -30.64 -5.87 7.24
C LEU A 94 -30.88 -7.37 7.20
N PRO A 95 -31.74 -7.86 6.29
CA PRO A 95 -31.86 -9.30 6.01
C PRO A 95 -30.48 -9.91 5.67
N SER A 96 -30.24 -11.14 6.15
CA SER A 96 -28.94 -11.81 6.03
C SER A 96 -28.44 -11.94 4.58
N ASP A 97 -29.33 -12.19 3.64
CA ASP A 97 -29.03 -12.27 2.21
C ASP A 97 -28.60 -10.94 1.62
N GLN A 98 -29.14 -9.83 2.10
CA GLN A 98 -28.70 -8.49 1.71
C GLN A 98 -27.37 -8.11 2.36
N LEU A 99 -27.17 -8.46 3.62
CA LEU A 99 -25.97 -8.11 4.37
C LEU A 99 -24.74 -8.91 3.92
N HIS A 100 -24.91 -10.22 3.74
CA HIS A 100 -23.83 -11.18 3.50
C HIS A 100 -23.77 -11.69 2.05
N GLY A 101 -24.73 -11.31 1.20
CA GLY A 101 -24.76 -11.70 -0.20
C GLY A 101 -23.59 -11.13 -1.00
N TYR A 102 -23.23 -11.78 -2.11
CA TYR A 102 -22.28 -11.24 -3.06
C TYR A 102 -22.74 -9.87 -3.59
N THR A 103 -21.81 -8.92 -3.63
CA THR A 103 -22.02 -7.66 -4.34
C THR A 103 -21.71 -7.83 -5.83
N PRO A 104 -22.14 -6.91 -6.72
CA PRO A 104 -21.57 -6.81 -8.05
C PRO A 104 -20.04 -6.70 -7.99
N ALA A 105 -19.34 -7.28 -8.97
CA ALA A 105 -17.86 -7.30 -8.98
C ALA A 105 -17.21 -5.92 -8.80
N PRO A 106 -17.71 -4.83 -9.43
CA PRO A 106 -17.16 -3.49 -9.17
C PRO A 106 -17.53 -2.87 -7.81
N GLY A 107 -18.34 -3.55 -7.01
CA GLY A 107 -18.86 -3.06 -5.74
C GLY A 107 -20.34 -2.66 -5.76
N LEU A 108 -20.89 -2.41 -4.59
CA LEU A 108 -22.27 -1.94 -4.41
C LEU A 108 -22.46 -0.60 -5.15
N PRO A 109 -23.50 -0.47 -6.00
CA PRO A 109 -23.74 0.77 -6.74
C PRO A 109 -23.80 2.01 -5.84
N GLN A 110 -24.48 1.90 -4.69
CA GLN A 110 -24.62 2.98 -3.72
C GLN A 110 -23.27 3.41 -3.13
N CYS A 111 -22.38 2.44 -2.84
CA CYS A 111 -21.05 2.74 -2.31
C CYS A 111 -20.19 3.45 -3.37
N ARG A 112 -20.22 2.98 -4.61
CA ARG A 112 -19.50 3.61 -5.73
C ARG A 112 -19.99 5.04 -5.99
N VAL A 113 -21.31 5.27 -5.91
CA VAL A 113 -21.88 6.62 -6.03
C VAL A 113 -21.44 7.48 -4.87
N ALA A 114 -21.48 6.99 -3.61
CA ALA A 114 -21.04 7.75 -2.44
C ALA A 114 -19.55 8.16 -2.56
N VAL A 115 -18.67 7.27 -3.05
CA VAL A 115 -17.26 7.57 -3.32
C VAL A 115 -17.15 8.69 -4.37
N ALA A 116 -17.85 8.56 -5.51
CA ALA A 116 -17.81 9.55 -6.58
C ALA A 116 -18.31 10.94 -6.10
N GLU A 117 -19.42 10.97 -5.35
CA GLU A 117 -19.97 12.21 -4.80
C GLU A 117 -19.05 12.87 -3.77
N SER A 118 -18.40 12.09 -2.89
CA SER A 118 -17.41 12.62 -1.95
C SER A 118 -16.24 13.27 -2.69
N LEU A 119 -15.69 12.59 -3.71
CA LEU A 119 -14.63 13.14 -4.55
C LEU A 119 -15.08 14.41 -5.29
N ASN A 120 -16.30 14.42 -5.81
CA ASN A 120 -16.85 15.59 -6.50
C ASN A 120 -16.97 16.80 -5.57
N ARG A 121 -17.46 16.59 -4.34
CA ARG A 121 -17.55 17.68 -3.33
C ARG A 121 -16.17 18.22 -2.96
N ARG A 122 -15.19 17.33 -2.79
CA ARG A 122 -13.84 17.68 -2.32
C ARG A 122 -12.99 18.37 -3.40
N PHE A 123 -13.15 17.96 -4.66
CA PHE A 123 -12.23 18.36 -5.74
C PHE A 123 -12.89 19.10 -6.90
N GLY A 124 -14.21 19.36 -6.82
CA GLY A 124 -14.93 20.08 -7.88
C GLY A 124 -15.01 19.29 -9.20
N THR A 125 -15.10 17.97 -9.11
CA THR A 125 -15.14 17.05 -10.27
C THR A 125 -16.57 16.60 -10.60
N SER A 126 -16.74 15.73 -11.60
CA SER A 126 -18.03 15.19 -12.03
C SER A 126 -17.96 13.68 -12.27
N TYR A 127 -17.34 12.96 -11.35
CA TYR A 127 -17.26 11.49 -11.42
C TYR A 127 -18.61 10.85 -11.15
N GLU A 128 -18.80 9.68 -11.73
CA GLU A 128 -19.98 8.84 -11.52
C GLU A 128 -19.58 7.52 -10.85
N GLY A 129 -20.55 6.80 -10.30
CA GLY A 129 -20.28 5.50 -9.70
C GLY A 129 -19.60 4.50 -10.67
N LYS A 130 -19.80 4.64 -11.99
CA LYS A 130 -19.13 3.80 -12.99
C LYS A 130 -17.62 4.00 -13.08
N ASP A 131 -17.12 5.16 -12.62
CA ASP A 131 -15.70 5.51 -12.63
C ASP A 131 -14.94 4.93 -11.43
N VAL A 132 -15.66 4.32 -10.48
CA VAL A 132 -15.13 3.74 -9.24
C VAL A 132 -15.24 2.22 -9.26
N PHE A 133 -14.18 1.52 -8.82
CA PHE A 133 -14.15 0.07 -8.61
C PHE A 133 -13.73 -0.20 -7.15
N MET A 134 -14.62 -0.84 -6.35
CA MET A 134 -14.34 -1.17 -4.96
C MET A 134 -13.39 -2.35 -4.86
N THR A 135 -12.42 -2.28 -3.95
CA THR A 135 -11.35 -3.28 -3.80
C THR A 135 -11.17 -3.73 -2.36
N VAL A 136 -10.40 -4.80 -2.16
CA VAL A 136 -10.00 -5.28 -0.83
C VAL A 136 -8.76 -4.51 -0.30
N GLY A 137 -8.82 -3.18 -0.34
CA GLY A 137 -7.77 -2.25 0.12
C GLY A 137 -6.77 -1.88 -0.97
N ALA A 138 -5.85 -0.93 -0.65
CA ALA A 138 -4.90 -0.35 -1.61
C ALA A 138 -3.99 -1.38 -2.29
N ALA A 139 -3.56 -2.44 -1.59
CA ALA A 139 -2.75 -3.50 -2.19
C ALA A 139 -3.45 -4.15 -3.40
N ALA A 140 -4.75 -4.44 -3.26
CA ALA A 140 -5.55 -4.95 -4.38
C ALA A 140 -5.78 -3.87 -5.44
N SER A 141 -5.98 -2.61 -5.04
CA SER A 141 -6.11 -1.50 -5.99
C SER A 141 -4.87 -1.38 -6.88
N LEU A 142 -3.68 -1.40 -6.27
CA LEU A 142 -2.41 -1.28 -6.98
C LEU A 142 -2.12 -2.49 -7.87
N THR A 143 -2.31 -3.71 -7.35
CA THR A 143 -2.08 -4.93 -8.14
C THR A 143 -3.04 -5.04 -9.31
N CYS A 144 -4.32 -4.70 -9.13
CA CYS A 144 -5.30 -4.66 -10.24
C CYS A 144 -4.94 -3.58 -11.26
N THR A 145 -4.56 -2.38 -10.80
CA THR A 145 -4.17 -1.28 -11.69
C THR A 145 -2.92 -1.64 -12.49
N LEU A 146 -1.87 -2.16 -11.84
CA LEU A 146 -0.66 -2.62 -12.52
C LEU A 146 -0.99 -3.63 -13.63
N ASN A 147 -1.75 -4.68 -13.30
CA ASN A 147 -2.13 -5.69 -14.30
C ASN A 147 -3.09 -5.17 -15.38
N ALA A 148 -3.74 -4.02 -15.17
CA ALA A 148 -4.62 -3.40 -16.16
C ALA A 148 -3.87 -2.48 -17.13
N VAL A 149 -2.76 -1.85 -16.69
CA VAL A 149 -2.05 -0.82 -17.46
C VAL A 149 -0.68 -1.27 -17.98
N THR A 150 -0.21 -2.49 -17.65
CA THR A 150 1.09 -3.00 -18.06
C THR A 150 0.99 -4.35 -18.75
N ASN A 151 1.99 -4.67 -19.56
CA ASN A 151 2.22 -5.98 -20.16
C ASN A 151 3.53 -6.58 -19.65
N PRO A 152 3.70 -7.91 -19.66
CA PRO A 152 4.99 -8.51 -19.33
C PRO A 152 6.13 -7.94 -20.18
N GLY A 153 7.21 -7.52 -19.52
CA GLY A 153 8.37 -6.89 -20.15
C GLY A 153 8.36 -5.35 -20.13
N ASP A 154 7.25 -4.73 -19.71
CA ASP A 154 7.19 -3.29 -19.47
C ASP A 154 8.01 -2.88 -18.24
N GLU A 155 8.26 -1.57 -18.14
CA GLU A 155 8.94 -0.94 -17.02
C GLU A 155 7.94 -0.04 -16.23
N VAL A 156 8.04 -0.11 -14.90
CA VAL A 156 7.28 0.77 -13.99
C VAL A 156 8.26 1.53 -13.12
N ILE A 157 8.19 2.85 -13.18
CA ILE A 157 9.04 3.74 -12.38
C ILE A 157 8.43 3.94 -11.00
N VAL A 158 9.25 3.82 -9.96
CA VAL A 158 8.92 4.15 -8.57
C VAL A 158 9.86 5.24 -8.06
N ILE A 159 9.40 6.09 -7.16
CA ILE A 159 10.19 7.20 -6.60
C ILE A 159 10.86 6.72 -5.32
N ALA A 160 12.17 6.52 -5.35
CA ALA A 160 12.92 6.07 -4.18
C ALA A 160 13.21 7.23 -3.22
N PRO A 161 12.97 7.06 -1.88
CA PRO A 161 12.51 5.83 -1.23
C PRO A 161 10.99 5.59 -1.43
N TYR A 162 10.61 4.32 -1.57
CA TYR A 162 9.25 3.88 -1.89
C TYR A 162 8.80 2.74 -0.98
N PHE A 163 7.49 2.46 -0.94
CA PHE A 163 6.96 1.32 -0.20
C PHE A 163 7.41 -0.01 -0.84
N PRO A 164 8.14 -0.89 -0.11
CA PRO A 164 8.84 -2.04 -0.69
C PRO A 164 7.98 -3.00 -1.51
N GLU A 165 6.70 -3.13 -1.15
CA GLU A 165 5.78 -4.04 -1.84
C GLU A 165 5.50 -3.62 -3.30
N TYR A 166 5.78 -2.36 -3.70
CA TYR A 166 5.64 -1.97 -5.11
C TYR A 166 6.51 -2.82 -6.02
N ARG A 167 7.77 -3.05 -5.66
CA ARG A 167 8.67 -3.93 -6.42
C ARG A 167 8.09 -5.33 -6.55
N VAL A 168 7.58 -5.90 -5.45
CA VAL A 168 7.00 -7.25 -5.44
C VAL A 168 5.82 -7.35 -6.42
N TRP A 169 4.94 -6.34 -6.44
CA TRP A 169 3.76 -6.34 -7.31
C TRP A 169 4.10 -6.07 -8.78
N ILE A 170 5.05 -5.16 -9.04
CA ILE A 170 5.56 -4.86 -10.38
C ILE A 170 6.20 -6.11 -11.00
N GLU A 171 7.10 -6.77 -10.28
CA GLU A 171 7.75 -8.00 -10.75
C GLU A 171 6.77 -9.15 -10.92
N LYS A 172 5.73 -9.25 -10.04
CA LYS A 172 4.66 -10.23 -10.20
C LYS A 172 3.81 -10.00 -11.44
N ALA A 173 3.62 -8.75 -11.86
CA ALA A 173 2.97 -8.43 -13.13
C ALA A 173 3.83 -8.75 -14.35
N GLY A 174 5.07 -9.22 -14.16
CA GLY A 174 6.02 -9.52 -15.24
C GLY A 174 6.79 -8.30 -15.73
N CYS A 175 6.76 -7.20 -14.96
CA CYS A 175 7.39 -5.93 -15.30
C CYS A 175 8.72 -5.74 -14.57
N THR A 176 9.53 -4.79 -15.03
CA THR A 176 10.75 -4.35 -14.36
C THR A 176 10.45 -3.13 -13.48
N CYS A 177 10.84 -3.20 -12.20
CA CYS A 177 10.80 -2.05 -11.30
C CYS A 177 12.02 -1.16 -11.53
N VAL A 178 11.80 0.08 -11.96
CA VAL A 178 12.84 1.08 -12.22
C VAL A 178 12.78 2.15 -11.14
N GLU A 179 13.90 2.39 -10.46
CA GLU A 179 13.98 3.37 -9.37
C GLU A 179 14.41 4.74 -9.90
N ALA A 180 13.65 5.77 -9.58
CA ALA A 180 14.02 7.16 -9.77
C ALA A 180 14.22 7.81 -8.39
N PRO A 181 15.46 8.16 -7.99
CA PRO A 181 15.70 8.79 -6.69
C PRO A 181 14.96 10.13 -6.55
N ALA A 182 14.37 10.37 -5.38
CA ALA A 182 13.81 11.66 -5.01
C ALA A 182 14.92 12.74 -4.93
N ASP A 183 14.52 14.01 -4.84
CA ASP A 183 15.47 15.11 -4.61
C ASP A 183 16.04 15.03 -3.19
N GLU A 184 17.37 15.13 -3.08
CA GLU A 184 18.05 15.12 -1.78
C GLU A 184 17.57 16.28 -0.88
N GLY A 185 17.38 15.98 0.40
CA GLY A 185 17.01 16.95 1.43
C GLY A 185 15.51 17.23 1.52
N THR A 186 14.80 17.41 0.41
CA THR A 186 13.35 17.67 0.41
C THR A 186 12.50 16.42 0.25
N PHE A 187 13.06 15.37 -0.32
CA PHE A 187 12.36 14.14 -0.71
C PHE A 187 11.13 14.38 -1.60
N GLN A 188 11.10 15.53 -2.27
CA GLN A 188 10.17 15.75 -3.38
C GLN A 188 10.53 14.83 -4.55
N LEU A 189 9.53 14.44 -5.33
CA LEU A 189 9.74 13.72 -6.58
C LEU A 189 10.69 14.52 -7.49
N SER A 190 11.79 13.89 -7.93
CA SER A 190 12.75 14.50 -8.86
C SER A 190 12.33 14.26 -10.30
N VAL A 191 11.76 15.29 -10.91
CA VAL A 191 11.31 15.22 -12.32
C VAL A 191 12.47 14.89 -13.27
N GLY A 192 13.68 15.41 -12.98
CA GLY A 192 14.87 15.13 -13.76
C GLY A 192 15.30 13.66 -13.68
N ASN A 193 15.20 13.03 -12.52
CA ASN A 193 15.51 11.61 -12.35
C ASN A 193 14.44 10.72 -12.97
N VAL A 194 13.16 11.09 -12.88
CA VAL A 194 12.08 10.38 -13.60
C VAL A 194 12.32 10.44 -15.11
N LEU A 195 12.64 11.61 -15.66
CA LEU A 195 12.90 11.75 -17.11
C LEU A 195 14.07 10.88 -17.58
N LYS A 196 15.14 10.80 -16.76
CA LYS A 196 16.30 9.92 -17.07
C LYS A 196 15.93 8.42 -17.02
N ALA A 197 14.97 8.06 -16.18
CA ALA A 197 14.50 6.68 -16.00
C ALA A 197 13.52 6.23 -17.10
N ILE A 198 12.89 7.15 -17.82
CA ILE A 198 11.92 6.84 -18.88
C ILE A 198 12.64 6.22 -20.08
N THR A 199 12.11 5.09 -20.55
CA THR A 199 12.49 4.40 -21.79
C THR A 199 11.26 4.13 -22.66
N ASP A 200 11.45 3.53 -23.81
CA ASP A 200 10.34 3.11 -24.70
C ASP A 200 9.47 2.02 -24.06
N LYS A 201 9.99 1.31 -23.04
CA LYS A 201 9.27 0.26 -22.29
C LYS A 201 8.50 0.80 -21.08
N THR A 202 8.70 2.06 -20.70
CA THR A 202 8.03 2.63 -19.53
C THR A 202 6.52 2.71 -19.76
N ALA A 203 5.75 1.94 -19.01
CA ALA A 203 4.28 1.92 -19.09
C ALA A 203 3.63 2.78 -18.00
N ALA A 204 4.24 2.87 -16.81
CA ALA A 204 3.67 3.62 -15.70
C ALA A 204 4.73 4.24 -14.78
N VAL A 205 4.30 5.28 -14.04
CA VAL A 205 5.00 5.83 -12.89
C VAL A 205 4.08 5.70 -11.68
N ILE A 206 4.57 5.16 -10.56
CA ILE A 206 3.84 5.13 -9.29
C ILE A 206 4.32 6.29 -8.44
N ILE A 207 3.38 7.09 -7.95
CA ILE A 207 3.61 8.11 -6.92
C ILE A 207 2.80 7.77 -5.67
N ASP A 208 3.34 8.07 -4.50
CA ASP A 208 2.74 7.90 -3.18
C ASP A 208 2.87 9.24 -2.43
N SER A 209 1.75 9.91 -2.20
CA SER A 209 1.74 11.23 -1.55
C SER A 209 0.42 11.46 -0.79
N PRO A 210 0.51 11.65 0.54
CA PRO A 210 1.72 11.69 1.42
C PRO A 210 2.51 10.39 1.41
N ASN A 211 3.84 10.50 1.36
CA ASN A 211 4.73 9.38 1.06
C ASN A 211 5.01 8.46 2.26
N ASN A 212 5.02 7.18 2.02
CA ASN A 212 5.61 6.15 2.85
C ASN A 212 6.93 5.69 2.17
N PRO A 213 8.14 6.00 2.73
CA PRO A 213 8.39 6.17 4.17
C PRO A 213 8.65 7.61 4.65
N THR A 214 8.72 8.61 3.78
CA THR A 214 9.34 9.90 4.12
C THR A 214 8.39 10.89 4.82
N GLY A 215 7.08 10.73 4.66
CA GLY A 215 6.09 11.72 5.08
C GLY A 215 5.99 12.94 4.15
N ALA A 216 6.78 13.00 3.08
CA ALA A 216 6.74 14.12 2.14
C ALA A 216 5.41 14.19 1.38
N VAL A 217 4.89 15.40 1.21
CA VAL A 217 3.74 15.69 0.33
C VAL A 217 4.27 16.35 -0.94
N TYR A 218 4.01 15.75 -2.11
CA TYR A 218 4.45 16.31 -3.37
C TYR A 218 3.67 17.57 -3.71
N THR A 219 4.39 18.65 -4.01
CA THR A 219 3.77 19.95 -4.31
C THR A 219 3.07 19.94 -5.66
N ARG A 220 2.06 20.81 -5.81
CA ARG A 220 1.38 21.01 -7.10
C ARG A 220 2.35 21.36 -8.23
N ASP A 221 3.36 22.22 -7.95
CA ASP A 221 4.39 22.58 -8.92
C ASP A 221 5.20 21.39 -9.39
N THR A 222 5.65 20.54 -8.46
CA THR A 222 6.38 19.32 -8.79
C THR A 222 5.55 18.37 -9.65
N LEU A 223 4.27 18.16 -9.30
CA LEU A 223 3.37 17.31 -10.06
C LEU A 223 3.03 17.89 -11.45
N MET A 224 2.87 19.20 -11.56
CA MET A 224 2.66 19.85 -12.87
C MET A 224 3.90 19.72 -13.78
N ARG A 225 5.10 19.87 -13.23
CA ARG A 225 6.34 19.64 -13.98
C ARG A 225 6.45 18.18 -14.45
N LEU A 226 6.13 17.21 -13.60
CA LEU A 226 6.07 15.81 -13.99
C LEU A 226 5.07 15.59 -15.11
N ALA A 227 3.83 16.08 -14.97
CA ALA A 227 2.78 15.95 -15.96
C ALA A 227 3.20 16.49 -17.33
N ASN A 228 3.87 17.65 -17.36
CA ASN A 228 4.36 18.25 -18.61
C ASN A 228 5.42 17.35 -19.27
N VAL A 229 6.37 16.83 -18.50
CA VAL A 229 7.37 15.87 -19.03
C VAL A 229 6.70 14.61 -19.58
N LEU A 230 5.72 14.05 -18.85
CA LEU A 230 4.99 12.86 -19.33
C LEU A 230 4.20 13.17 -20.63
N ARG A 231 3.59 14.33 -20.76
CA ARG A 231 2.91 14.77 -22.01
C ARG A 231 3.89 14.92 -23.17
N GLU A 232 5.04 15.54 -22.95
CA GLU A 232 6.08 15.69 -23.97
C GLU A 232 6.62 14.32 -24.46
N VAL A 233 6.76 13.37 -23.54
CA VAL A 233 7.15 11.99 -23.89
C VAL A 233 6.02 11.31 -24.65
N ASN A 234 4.78 11.37 -24.16
CA ASN A 234 3.63 10.73 -24.79
C ASN A 234 3.33 11.29 -26.20
N ALA A 235 3.62 12.57 -26.45
CA ALA A 235 3.45 13.16 -27.78
C ALA A 235 4.32 12.48 -28.88
N LYS A 236 5.32 11.69 -28.46
CA LYS A 236 6.23 10.93 -29.35
C LYS A 236 5.93 9.44 -29.34
N ARG A 237 4.94 8.99 -28.56
CA ARG A 237 4.54 7.58 -28.42
C ARG A 237 3.25 7.30 -29.19
N ASP A 238 2.91 6.01 -29.28
CA ASP A 238 1.59 5.59 -29.72
C ASP A 238 0.53 6.17 -28.78
N PRO A 239 -0.47 6.92 -29.28
CA PRO A 239 -1.54 7.47 -28.47
C PRO A 239 -2.34 6.42 -27.66
N GLU A 240 -2.35 5.17 -28.10
CA GLU A 240 -2.99 4.06 -27.39
C GLU A 240 -2.15 3.55 -26.19
N ASN A 241 -0.86 3.95 -26.11
CA ASN A 241 0.10 3.50 -25.10
C ASN A 241 0.77 4.67 -24.35
N PRO A 242 0.00 5.57 -23.73
CA PRO A 242 0.58 6.64 -22.93
C PRO A 242 1.18 6.08 -21.64
N ILE A 243 2.17 6.79 -21.07
CA ILE A 243 2.65 6.50 -19.71
C ILE A 243 1.55 6.84 -18.72
N MET A 244 1.12 5.87 -17.93
CA MET A 244 0.12 6.03 -16.89
C MET A 244 0.74 6.55 -15.60
N LEU A 245 0.05 7.43 -14.88
CA LEU A 245 0.41 7.85 -13.54
C LEU A 245 -0.51 7.14 -12.54
N ILE A 246 0.06 6.26 -11.73
CA ILE A 246 -0.66 5.56 -10.67
C ILE A 246 -0.43 6.34 -9.37
N SER A 247 -1.49 6.96 -8.85
CA SER A 247 -1.46 7.71 -7.60
C SER A 247 -1.94 6.83 -6.46
N ASP A 248 -1.03 6.41 -5.57
CA ASP A 248 -1.35 5.69 -4.34
C ASP A 248 -1.61 6.70 -3.23
N GLU A 249 -2.83 6.73 -2.69
CA GLU A 249 -3.30 7.81 -1.82
C GLU A 249 -3.89 7.32 -0.48
N PRO A 250 -3.33 6.33 0.20
CA PRO A 250 -3.91 5.83 1.45
C PRO A 250 -3.77 6.82 2.61
N TYR A 251 -2.92 7.83 2.49
CA TYR A 251 -2.61 8.81 3.54
C TYR A 251 -3.16 10.21 3.24
N ARG A 252 -3.97 10.38 2.18
CA ARG A 252 -4.44 11.70 1.71
C ARG A 252 -5.03 12.59 2.80
N GLU A 253 -5.75 12.03 3.77
CA GLU A 253 -6.39 12.75 4.86
C GLU A 253 -5.45 13.04 6.05
N ILE A 254 -4.27 12.40 6.09
CA ILE A 254 -3.34 12.55 7.20
C ILE A 254 -2.25 13.53 6.79
N VAL A 255 -2.49 14.82 7.03
CA VAL A 255 -1.59 15.93 6.66
C VAL A 255 -1.51 16.96 7.76
N TYR A 256 -0.37 17.63 7.85
CA TYR A 256 -0.03 18.59 8.91
C TYR A 256 0.08 19.99 8.33
N GLY A 257 -1.03 20.46 7.72
CA GLY A 257 -1.11 21.79 7.11
C GLY A 257 -0.68 21.85 5.64
N ALA A 258 -0.16 20.77 5.07
CA ALA A 258 0.16 20.71 3.65
C ALA A 258 -1.11 20.46 2.79
N GLU A 259 -1.14 21.01 1.58
CA GLU A 259 -2.15 20.69 0.59
C GLU A 259 -1.72 19.46 -0.22
N VAL A 260 -2.56 18.41 -0.28
CA VAL A 260 -2.35 17.27 -1.17
C VAL A 260 -3.07 17.54 -2.49
N PRO A 261 -2.35 17.80 -3.59
CA PRO A 261 -2.97 18.09 -4.86
C PRO A 261 -3.80 16.92 -5.39
N TRP A 262 -4.89 17.21 -6.10
CA TRP A 262 -5.68 16.19 -6.78
C TRP A 262 -5.05 15.86 -8.13
N VAL A 263 -4.33 14.73 -8.18
CA VAL A 263 -3.49 14.33 -9.32
C VAL A 263 -4.28 14.23 -10.63
N PRO A 264 -5.53 13.69 -10.66
CA PRO A 264 -6.32 13.67 -11.90
C PRO A 264 -6.62 15.03 -12.51
N SER A 265 -6.58 16.12 -11.72
CA SER A 265 -6.74 17.48 -12.25
C SER A 265 -5.45 18.02 -12.90
N ILE A 266 -4.34 17.33 -12.74
CA ILE A 266 -3.00 17.73 -13.19
C ILE A 266 -2.57 16.93 -14.41
N TYR A 267 -2.85 15.61 -14.41
CA TYR A 267 -2.47 14.73 -15.50
C TYR A 267 -3.61 13.78 -15.86
N GLU A 268 -4.01 13.80 -17.12
CA GLU A 268 -5.19 13.10 -17.65
C GLU A 268 -5.04 11.56 -17.62
N ASN A 269 -3.83 11.02 -17.85
CA ASN A 269 -3.60 9.58 -17.82
C ASN A 269 -3.32 9.08 -16.39
N THR A 270 -4.14 9.47 -15.44
CA THR A 270 -4.03 9.10 -14.02
C THR A 270 -5.04 8.00 -13.66
N VAL A 271 -4.63 7.10 -12.77
CA VAL A 271 -5.48 6.19 -12.00
C VAL A 271 -5.17 6.41 -10.52
N VAL A 272 -6.20 6.53 -9.69
CA VAL A 272 -6.04 6.69 -8.24
C VAL A 272 -6.35 5.39 -7.54
N CYS A 273 -5.46 4.97 -6.64
CA CYS A 273 -5.61 3.83 -5.74
C CYS A 273 -5.75 4.33 -4.30
N TYR A 274 -6.77 3.87 -3.59
CA TYR A 274 -7.08 4.37 -2.25
C TYR A 274 -7.48 3.25 -1.30
N SER A 275 -7.36 3.50 0.01
CA SER A 275 -7.82 2.62 1.08
C SER A 275 -8.30 3.40 2.29
N TYR A 276 -9.38 2.92 2.92
CA TYR A 276 -9.86 3.42 4.22
C TYR A 276 -9.07 2.89 5.42
N SER A 277 -7.97 2.17 5.16
CA SER A 277 -7.10 1.62 6.21
C SER A 277 -6.56 2.68 7.16
N LYS A 278 -6.35 3.92 6.67
CA LYS A 278 -5.69 5.00 7.41
C LYS A 278 -6.67 6.08 7.83
N SER A 279 -7.45 6.62 6.89
CA SER A 279 -8.41 7.69 7.15
C SER A 279 -9.49 7.31 8.16
N LEU A 280 -10.00 6.09 8.11
CA LEU A 280 -11.02 5.58 9.04
C LEU A 280 -10.48 4.59 10.08
N SER A 281 -9.17 4.39 10.15
CA SER A 281 -8.56 3.38 11.05
C SER A 281 -9.14 1.97 10.87
N LEU A 282 -9.36 1.54 9.63
CA LEU A 282 -9.96 0.25 9.27
C LEU A 282 -9.00 -0.67 8.48
N PRO A 283 -7.72 -0.85 8.88
CA PRO A 283 -6.77 -1.65 8.11
C PRO A 283 -7.14 -3.14 8.05
N GLY A 284 -7.80 -3.66 9.08
CA GLY A 284 -8.25 -5.06 9.16
C GLY A 284 -9.43 -5.38 8.24
N GLU A 285 -10.21 -4.38 7.86
CA GLU A 285 -11.46 -4.55 7.13
C GLU A 285 -11.29 -4.65 5.62
N ARG A 286 -10.10 -4.37 5.12
CA ARG A 286 -9.71 -4.55 3.72
C ARG A 286 -10.69 -3.91 2.73
N VAL A 287 -10.91 -2.62 2.84
CA VAL A 287 -11.77 -1.86 1.92
C VAL A 287 -11.04 -0.66 1.33
N GLY A 288 -11.16 -0.49 0.03
CA GLY A 288 -10.57 0.58 -0.75
C GLY A 288 -11.24 0.70 -2.11
N TRP A 289 -10.66 1.48 -2.99
CA TRP A 289 -11.18 1.65 -4.34
C TRP A 289 -10.10 2.05 -5.34
N ILE A 290 -10.42 1.85 -6.62
CA ILE A 290 -9.72 2.41 -7.78
C ILE A 290 -10.66 3.44 -8.41
N LEU A 291 -10.14 4.63 -8.70
CA LEU A 291 -10.80 5.60 -9.57
C LEU A 291 -10.09 5.60 -10.92
N VAL A 292 -10.86 5.36 -11.98
CA VAL A 292 -10.47 5.67 -13.36
C VAL A 292 -11.22 6.95 -13.73
N PRO A 293 -10.56 8.12 -13.69
CA PRO A 293 -11.25 9.39 -13.96
C PRO A 293 -11.94 9.38 -15.34
N ASN A 294 -13.15 9.91 -15.42
CA ASN A 294 -13.87 10.04 -16.70
C ASN A 294 -13.17 11.00 -17.68
N THR A 295 -12.22 11.79 -17.19
CA THR A 295 -11.31 12.62 -18.01
C THR A 295 -10.13 11.86 -18.60
N ASN A 296 -9.89 10.62 -18.15
CA ASN A 296 -8.83 9.78 -18.73
C ASN A 296 -9.24 9.34 -20.14
N PRO A 297 -8.43 9.64 -21.19
CA PRO A 297 -8.76 9.28 -22.57
C PRO A 297 -9.00 7.78 -22.79
N GLN A 298 -8.41 6.93 -21.95
CA GLN A 298 -8.55 5.48 -22.03
C GLN A 298 -9.61 4.89 -21.08
N ALA A 299 -10.41 5.73 -20.37
CA ALA A 299 -11.33 5.31 -19.32
C ALA A 299 -12.28 4.17 -19.76
N ALA A 300 -12.81 4.25 -20.99
CA ALA A 300 -13.73 3.27 -21.52
C ALA A 300 -13.12 1.86 -21.69
N ARG A 301 -11.82 1.76 -21.89
CA ARG A 301 -11.05 0.49 -22.00
C ARG A 301 -10.45 0.09 -20.67
N LEU A 302 -10.00 1.07 -19.88
CA LEU A 302 -9.26 0.85 -18.65
C LEU A 302 -10.14 0.28 -17.54
N MET A 303 -11.37 0.76 -17.37
CA MET A 303 -12.27 0.20 -16.35
C MET A 303 -12.60 -1.29 -16.58
N PRO A 304 -12.92 -1.74 -17.80
CA PRO A 304 -13.02 -3.18 -18.10
C PRO A 304 -11.71 -3.95 -17.84
N ALA A 305 -10.53 -3.34 -18.12
CA ALA A 305 -9.24 -3.97 -17.84
C ALA A 305 -8.99 -4.13 -16.33
N VAL A 306 -9.34 -3.13 -15.51
CA VAL A 306 -9.31 -3.21 -14.04
C VAL A 306 -10.21 -4.34 -13.55
N ALA A 307 -11.44 -4.47 -14.06
CA ALA A 307 -12.35 -5.55 -13.71
C ALA A 307 -11.80 -6.93 -14.14
N GLY A 308 -11.15 -7.01 -15.29
CA GLY A 308 -10.46 -8.21 -15.79
C GLY A 308 -9.28 -8.61 -14.88
N ALA A 309 -8.47 -7.64 -14.48
CA ALA A 309 -7.36 -7.83 -13.54
C ALA A 309 -7.86 -8.32 -12.17
N ALA A 310 -8.89 -7.68 -11.61
CA ALA A 310 -9.49 -8.08 -10.35
C ALA A 310 -10.01 -9.54 -10.41
N ARG A 311 -10.67 -9.91 -11.51
CA ARG A 311 -11.13 -11.29 -11.73
C ARG A 311 -9.95 -12.27 -11.81
N THR A 312 -8.91 -11.93 -12.54
CA THR A 312 -7.75 -12.80 -12.76
C THR A 312 -6.95 -13.01 -11.47
N LEU A 313 -6.82 -11.95 -10.66
CA LEU A 313 -6.11 -11.98 -9.37
C LEU A 313 -6.95 -12.54 -8.22
N GLY A 314 -8.25 -12.79 -8.42
CA GLY A 314 -9.15 -13.30 -7.39
C GLY A 314 -9.66 -12.23 -6.41
N PHE A 315 -9.51 -10.95 -6.71
CA PHE A 315 -10.00 -9.83 -5.89
C PHE A 315 -11.41 -9.38 -6.29
N VAL A 316 -12.30 -10.35 -6.45
CA VAL A 316 -13.70 -10.11 -6.83
C VAL A 316 -14.53 -9.80 -5.59
N CYS A 317 -15.28 -8.70 -5.62
CA CYS A 317 -16.17 -8.25 -4.56
C CYS A 317 -15.44 -7.86 -3.25
N ALA A 318 -15.31 -6.57 -2.99
CA ALA A 318 -14.92 -6.07 -1.69
C ALA A 318 -15.95 -6.46 -0.60
N PRO A 319 -15.58 -6.50 0.70
CA PRO A 319 -16.46 -6.94 1.79
C PRO A 319 -17.80 -6.18 1.81
N ALA A 320 -18.92 -6.90 1.69
CA ALA A 320 -20.25 -6.31 1.53
C ALA A 320 -20.65 -5.43 2.72
N LEU A 321 -20.38 -5.87 3.94
CA LEU A 321 -20.66 -5.11 5.16
C LEU A 321 -19.91 -3.77 5.14
N PHE A 322 -18.61 -3.77 4.88
CA PHE A 322 -17.81 -2.54 4.92
C PHE A 322 -18.07 -1.59 3.76
N GLN A 323 -18.50 -2.06 2.61
CA GLN A 323 -19.02 -1.19 1.57
C GLN A 323 -20.25 -0.38 2.06
N ARG A 324 -21.10 -0.96 2.90
CA ARG A 324 -22.25 -0.27 3.51
C ARG A 324 -21.79 0.74 4.58
N VAL A 325 -20.85 0.34 5.41
CA VAL A 325 -20.25 1.23 6.42
C VAL A 325 -19.61 2.45 5.75
N ILE A 326 -18.90 2.26 4.64
CA ILE A 326 -18.29 3.38 3.90
C ILE A 326 -19.33 4.38 3.41
N ILE A 327 -20.51 3.95 2.97
CA ILE A 327 -21.58 4.88 2.54
C ILE A 327 -21.91 5.89 3.65
N ASP A 328 -22.00 5.43 4.89
CA ASP A 328 -22.36 6.27 6.02
C ASP A 328 -21.17 7.08 6.59
N CYS A 329 -19.93 6.59 6.40
CA CYS A 329 -18.73 7.11 7.10
C CYS A 329 -17.68 7.75 6.16
N ILE A 330 -17.98 7.91 4.88
CA ILE A 330 -16.97 8.27 3.86
C ILE A 330 -16.29 9.62 4.12
N ASP A 331 -17.00 10.57 4.71
CA ASP A 331 -16.51 11.92 4.99
C ASP A 331 -16.18 12.13 6.49
N GLU A 332 -16.15 11.04 7.29
CA GLU A 332 -15.72 11.12 8.70
C GLU A 332 -14.24 11.52 8.80
N PRO A 333 -13.91 12.49 9.66
CA PRO A 333 -12.54 12.95 9.80
C PRO A 333 -11.64 11.92 10.48
N SER A 334 -10.38 11.88 10.10
CA SER A 334 -9.32 11.20 10.86
C SER A 334 -8.87 12.08 12.04
N ASP A 335 -8.49 11.45 13.15
CA ASP A 335 -7.87 12.17 14.29
C ASP A 335 -6.41 12.49 13.98
N VAL A 336 -6.21 13.49 13.11
CA VAL A 336 -4.89 13.95 12.67
C VAL A 336 -4.12 14.62 13.82
N GLU A 337 -4.83 15.23 14.79
CA GLU A 337 -4.21 15.92 15.93
C GLU A 337 -3.43 14.95 16.82
N ALA A 338 -3.95 13.73 17.03
CA ALA A 338 -3.25 12.70 17.79
C ALA A 338 -1.90 12.34 17.13
N TYR A 339 -1.87 12.22 15.79
CA TYR A 339 -0.63 11.97 15.06
C TYR A 339 0.29 13.20 15.06
N ALA A 340 -0.24 14.41 14.91
CA ALA A 340 0.54 15.65 14.97
C ALA A 340 1.25 15.81 16.30
N ARG A 341 0.55 15.50 17.43
CA ARG A 341 1.15 15.51 18.76
C ARG A 341 2.31 14.51 18.88
N ASN A 342 2.11 13.28 18.40
CA ASN A 342 3.15 12.24 18.39
C ASN A 342 4.35 12.69 17.55
N ARG A 343 4.09 13.22 16.34
CA ARG A 343 5.11 13.77 15.44
C ARG A 343 5.96 14.80 16.15
N THR A 344 5.34 15.85 16.68
CA THR A 344 6.03 16.96 17.36
C THR A 344 6.90 16.46 18.50
N ALA A 345 6.34 15.64 19.42
CA ALA A 345 7.10 15.13 20.56
C ALA A 345 8.33 14.30 20.11
N LEU A 346 8.20 13.49 19.05
CA LEU A 346 9.29 12.66 18.56
C LEU A 346 10.34 13.50 17.81
N THR A 347 9.91 14.40 16.91
CA THR A 347 10.82 15.22 16.11
C THR A 347 11.63 16.21 16.96
N ASP A 348 10.99 16.87 17.94
CA ASP A 348 11.68 17.81 18.84
C ASP A 348 12.78 17.10 19.64
N ALA A 349 12.48 15.92 20.19
CA ALA A 349 13.43 15.15 20.97
C ALA A 349 14.60 14.62 20.08
N LEU A 350 14.29 14.07 18.92
CA LEU A 350 15.32 13.55 18.01
C LEU A 350 16.24 14.68 17.51
N ALA A 351 15.70 15.87 17.24
CA ALA A 351 16.51 17.05 16.91
C ALA A 351 17.46 17.44 18.04
N GLU A 352 16.97 17.48 19.29
CA GLU A 352 17.79 17.74 20.47
C GLU A 352 18.90 16.70 20.64
N TYR A 353 18.63 15.44 20.33
CA TYR A 353 19.59 14.35 20.43
C TYR A 353 20.57 14.28 19.26
N GLY A 354 20.39 15.13 18.24
CA GLY A 354 21.33 15.26 17.12
C GLY A 354 21.03 14.34 15.93
N TYR A 355 19.83 13.75 15.85
CA TYR A 355 19.39 13.04 14.66
C TYR A 355 19.02 14.02 13.54
N THR A 356 19.29 13.60 12.31
CA THR A 356 18.81 14.27 11.10
C THR A 356 17.62 13.50 10.54
N TYR A 357 16.53 14.18 10.23
CA TYR A 357 15.33 13.56 9.68
C TYR A 357 14.68 14.45 8.63
N VAL A 358 13.74 13.87 7.87
CA VAL A 358 12.86 14.60 6.96
C VAL A 358 11.65 15.06 7.75
N GLU A 359 11.35 16.36 7.72
CA GLU A 359 10.13 16.88 8.35
C GLU A 359 8.91 16.33 7.62
N PRO A 360 8.05 15.54 8.26
CA PRO A 360 6.90 14.95 7.58
C PRO A 360 5.75 15.95 7.46
N ASP A 361 5.33 16.21 6.22
CA ASP A 361 4.14 17.02 5.91
C ASP A 361 2.84 16.22 5.98
N GLY A 362 2.95 14.89 5.96
CA GLY A 362 1.81 13.98 6.01
C GLY A 362 2.19 12.54 6.34
N ALA A 363 1.23 11.62 6.21
CA ALA A 363 1.29 10.25 6.68
C ALA A 363 1.58 10.20 8.20
N PHE A 364 2.13 9.12 8.69
CA PHE A 364 2.55 8.98 10.09
C PHE A 364 3.89 8.24 10.20
N TYR A 365 4.78 8.56 9.26
CA TYR A 365 6.15 8.05 9.23
C TYR A 365 7.16 9.17 9.35
N LEU A 366 8.25 8.88 10.03
CA LEU A 366 9.41 9.73 10.11
C LEU A 366 10.60 9.01 9.47
N TRP A 367 11.26 9.67 8.54
CA TRP A 367 12.43 9.18 7.83
C TRP A 367 13.67 9.81 8.44
N VAL A 368 14.47 9.00 9.12
CA VAL A 368 15.59 9.43 9.94
C VAL A 368 16.89 8.89 9.37
N LYS A 369 17.93 9.74 9.30
CA LYS A 369 19.25 9.32 8.89
C LYS A 369 19.91 8.53 10.04
N ALA A 370 20.42 7.36 9.75
CA ALA A 370 21.15 6.57 10.73
C ALA A 370 22.43 7.30 11.17
N LEU A 371 22.84 7.11 12.43
CA LEU A 371 24.05 7.74 12.97
C LEU A 371 25.34 7.04 12.53
N GLU A 372 25.20 5.94 11.77
CA GLU A 372 26.28 5.23 11.10
C GLU A 372 25.85 4.89 9.65
N PRO A 373 26.81 4.60 8.74
CA PRO A 373 26.47 4.37 7.33
C PRO A 373 25.59 3.16 7.09
N ASP A 374 25.70 2.11 7.90
CA ASP A 374 24.89 0.88 7.81
C ASP A 374 23.66 1.01 8.71
N ALA A 375 22.50 1.29 8.08
CA ALA A 375 21.23 1.40 8.79
C ALA A 375 20.76 0.08 9.41
N ASN A 376 21.15 -1.08 8.85
CA ASN A 376 20.81 -2.38 9.46
C ASN A 376 21.58 -2.56 10.77
N ALA A 377 22.89 -2.27 10.78
CA ALA A 377 23.71 -2.31 12.00
C ALA A 377 23.18 -1.33 13.06
N PHE A 378 22.78 -0.13 12.63
CA PHE A 378 22.16 0.87 13.52
C PHE A 378 20.87 0.34 14.15
N CYS A 379 19.94 -0.20 13.34
CA CYS A 379 18.66 -0.74 13.83
C CYS A 379 18.86 -1.97 14.75
N GLU A 380 19.84 -2.83 14.45
CA GLU A 380 20.20 -3.94 15.36
C GLU A 380 20.76 -3.42 16.70
N ARG A 381 21.53 -2.34 16.69
CA ARG A 381 22.01 -1.68 17.92
C ARG A 381 20.86 -1.06 18.71
N ALA A 382 19.89 -0.45 18.04
CA ALA A 382 18.69 0.12 18.64
C ALA A 382 17.87 -0.89 19.45
N LYS A 383 17.84 -2.17 19.03
CA LYS A 383 17.16 -3.26 19.76
C LYS A 383 17.70 -3.48 21.18
N LYS A 384 18.94 -3.08 21.50
CA LYS A 384 19.48 -3.13 22.87
C LYS A 384 18.72 -2.23 23.84
N TYR A 385 18.06 -1.21 23.29
CA TYR A 385 17.24 -0.23 23.99
C TYR A 385 15.75 -0.47 23.79
N GLU A 386 15.38 -1.64 23.27
CA GLU A 386 14.01 -2.03 22.91
C GLU A 386 13.35 -1.09 21.88
N LEU A 387 14.17 -0.39 21.10
CA LEU A 387 13.73 0.46 19.99
C LEU A 387 13.67 -0.36 18.69
N LEU A 388 12.48 -0.50 18.12
CA LEU A 388 12.26 -1.27 16.90
C LEU A 388 11.95 -0.31 15.74
N ALA A 389 12.95 -0.10 14.88
CA ALA A 389 12.90 0.75 13.70
C ALA A 389 13.15 -0.07 12.44
N VAL A 390 12.69 0.40 11.29
CA VAL A 390 12.84 -0.33 10.01
C VAL A 390 14.00 0.25 9.21
N PRO A 391 15.08 -0.51 8.95
CA PRO A 391 16.18 -0.04 8.12
C PRO A 391 15.74 0.17 6.66
N SER A 392 16.44 1.04 5.97
CA SER A 392 15.98 1.66 4.73
C SER A 392 16.29 0.90 3.44
N ASP A 393 17.13 -0.13 3.47
CA ASP A 393 17.63 -0.74 2.23
C ASP A 393 16.51 -1.25 1.31
N SER A 394 15.47 -1.85 1.91
CA SER A 394 14.31 -2.34 1.15
C SER A 394 13.44 -1.24 0.52
N PHE A 395 13.61 0.01 0.95
CA PHE A 395 12.91 1.17 0.39
C PHE A 395 13.68 1.81 -0.79
N GLY A 396 14.82 1.22 -1.20
CA GLY A 396 15.63 1.73 -2.32
C GLY A 396 16.57 2.89 -1.95
N MET A 397 16.84 3.14 -0.66
CA MET A 397 17.72 4.23 -0.21
C MET A 397 18.45 3.86 1.08
N PRO A 398 19.71 3.39 1.03
CA PRO A 398 20.47 2.98 2.21
C PRO A 398 20.85 4.14 3.13
N GLY A 399 21.21 3.82 4.39
CA GLY A 399 21.73 4.78 5.37
C GLY A 399 20.65 5.55 6.15
N TRP A 400 19.39 5.19 6.02
CA TRP A 400 18.26 5.77 6.72
C TRP A 400 17.45 4.68 7.44
N PHE A 401 16.49 5.09 8.27
CA PHE A 401 15.51 4.18 8.86
C PHE A 401 14.16 4.87 8.99
N ARG A 402 13.10 4.07 9.02
CA ARG A 402 11.73 4.55 9.16
C ARG A 402 11.21 4.30 10.57
N LEU A 403 10.53 5.29 11.14
CA LEU A 403 9.71 5.20 12.35
C LEU A 403 8.24 5.42 12.01
N GLY A 404 7.37 4.51 12.39
CA GLY A 404 5.92 4.73 12.37
C GLY A 404 5.47 5.34 13.71
N TYR A 405 5.15 6.63 13.74
CA TYR A 405 4.68 7.29 14.97
C TYR A 405 3.16 7.17 15.21
N CYS A 406 2.52 6.27 14.48
CA CYS A 406 1.12 5.85 14.72
C CYS A 406 1.02 4.84 15.88
N VAL A 407 1.59 5.19 17.00
CA VAL A 407 1.60 4.43 18.26
C VAL A 407 0.95 5.27 19.36
N SER A 408 0.77 4.72 20.57
CA SER A 408 0.26 5.53 21.69
C SER A 408 1.22 6.67 22.04
N TYR A 409 0.70 7.77 22.55
CA TYR A 409 1.53 8.90 23.00
C TYR A 409 2.51 8.49 24.10
N GLU A 410 2.08 7.59 24.97
CA GLU A 410 2.91 7.02 26.04
C GLU A 410 4.10 6.26 25.48
N THR A 411 3.92 5.51 24.38
CA THR A 411 5.03 4.83 23.69
C THR A 411 6.06 5.84 23.18
N ILE A 412 5.59 6.96 22.58
CA ILE A 412 6.49 8.04 22.14
C ILE A 412 7.31 8.54 23.34
N ILE A 413 6.65 9.04 24.39
CA ILE A 413 7.32 9.68 25.53
C ILE A 413 8.26 8.71 26.25
N ASN A 414 7.83 7.47 26.47
CA ASN A 414 8.63 6.47 27.17
C ASN A 414 9.84 6.01 26.35
N SER A 415 9.81 6.15 25.03
CA SER A 415 10.95 5.81 24.16
C SER A 415 12.06 6.88 24.13
N LEU A 416 11.76 8.15 24.47
CA LEU A 416 12.71 9.26 24.31
C LEU A 416 14.03 9.07 25.07
N PRO A 417 14.05 8.56 26.32
CA PRO A 417 15.30 8.27 27.00
C PRO A 417 16.16 7.22 26.28
N ALA A 418 15.54 6.22 25.65
CA ALA A 418 16.23 5.18 24.90
C ALA A 418 16.86 5.73 23.60
N TRP A 419 16.14 6.62 22.88
CA TRP A 419 16.69 7.33 21.71
C TRP A 419 17.90 8.20 22.09
N LYS A 420 17.84 8.86 23.25
CA LYS A 420 18.96 9.65 23.77
C LYS A 420 20.17 8.77 24.08
N GLN A 421 19.97 7.66 24.79
CA GLN A 421 21.05 6.72 25.14
C GLN A 421 21.70 6.14 23.89
N LEU A 422 20.91 5.77 22.88
CA LEU A 422 21.43 5.31 21.59
C LEU A 422 22.27 6.38 20.90
N ALA A 423 21.82 7.65 20.88
CA ALA A 423 22.59 8.75 20.29
C ALA A 423 23.92 9.00 21.02
N ASP A 424 23.92 8.87 22.35
CA ASP A 424 25.12 9.08 23.17
C ASP A 424 26.22 8.02 22.88
N GLU A 425 25.90 6.81 22.32
CA GLU A 425 26.90 5.85 21.84
C GLU A 425 27.72 6.35 20.65
N TYR A 426 27.24 7.37 19.92
CA TYR A 426 27.88 7.88 18.70
C TYR A 426 28.55 9.25 18.91
N ARG A 427 28.61 9.76 20.14
CA ARG A 427 29.29 11.00 20.54
C ARG A 427 30.62 10.68 21.21
#